data_534ccc5f1463834b9e5dd86a477c6a24
#
_entry.id   534ccc5f1463834b9e5dd86a477c6a24
#
_cell.length_a   1.000
_cell.length_b   1.000
_cell.length_c   1.000
_cell.angle_alpha   90.00
_cell.angle_beta   90.00
_cell.angle_gamma   90.00
#
_symmetry.space_group_name_H-M   'P 1'
#
loop_
_entity.id
_entity.type
_entity.pdbx_description
1 polymer ?
#
loop_
_entity_poly.entity_id
_entity_poly.type
_entity_poly.pdbx_seq_one_letter_code
_entity_poly.pdbx_strand_id
1 'polypeptide(L)'
;RHLQEAEQRIIAHEKGEGGMTVEIASSEHVKWQMRTWNRLYQLFHDKSRFYPGRLDAKAQEMIEEMFWLYVSKMSRFERANLDHIWSIHGSENHEMMHYSNALLALQALKNSPKYKNRKLPDGRSVEAHYDAWNTYYKEYCVSRAKHGLLVEVFSAYGPSYTLPEIMNMRDLSEDEVLRERMDKILHLIWADWSVGQVAGVRGGGRTRIYQDDPNNIRRLTEWGSRDRWRNM
;
A
#
# COMPACT_ATOMS: atom_id res chain seq x y z
N ARG A 1 -9.04 14.82 -14.28
CA ARG A 1 -8.91 15.96 -13.36
C ARG A 1 -7.67 15.80 -12.46
N HIS A 2 -7.59 14.76 -11.60
CA HIS A 2 -6.45 14.55 -10.70
C HIS A 2 -5.11 14.32 -11.43
N LEU A 3 -5.11 13.64 -12.57
CA LEU A 3 -3.91 13.50 -13.39
C LEU A 3 -3.45 14.84 -13.97
N GLN A 4 -4.38 15.68 -14.42
CA GLN A 4 -4.06 17.02 -14.91
C GLN A 4 -3.50 17.94 -13.82
N GLU A 5 -4.04 17.86 -12.61
CA GLU A 5 -3.52 18.59 -11.46
C GLU A 5 -2.09 18.12 -11.08
N ALA A 6 -1.84 16.79 -11.13
CA ALA A 6 -0.51 16.24 -10.92
C ALA A 6 0.47 16.68 -12.03
N GLU A 7 0.04 16.66 -13.30
CA GLU A 7 0.82 17.15 -14.43
C GLU A 7 1.24 18.61 -14.25
N GLN A 8 0.30 19.48 -13.92
CA GLN A 8 0.58 20.90 -13.71
C GLN A 8 1.61 21.12 -12.60
N ARG A 9 1.56 20.33 -11.54
CA ARG A 9 2.53 20.39 -10.44
C ARG A 9 3.92 19.88 -10.86
N ILE A 10 4.00 18.82 -11.65
CA ILE A 10 5.26 18.33 -12.21
C ILE A 10 5.89 19.37 -13.13
N ILE A 11 5.11 19.94 -14.05
CA ILE A 11 5.58 20.99 -14.97
C ILE A 11 6.06 22.22 -14.20
N ALA A 12 5.34 22.65 -13.17
CA ALA A 12 5.74 23.76 -12.32
C ALA A 12 7.04 23.46 -11.58
N HIS A 13 7.23 22.23 -11.13
CA HIS A 13 8.48 21.80 -10.48
C HIS A 13 9.67 21.84 -11.44
N GLU A 14 9.51 21.33 -12.66
CA GLU A 14 10.56 21.39 -13.70
C GLU A 14 10.95 22.83 -14.06
N LYS A 15 10.02 23.76 -13.95
CA LYS A 15 10.26 25.20 -14.15
C LYS A 15 10.76 25.95 -12.90
N GLY A 16 10.89 25.26 -11.75
CA GLY A 16 11.23 25.88 -10.48
C GLY A 16 10.12 26.73 -9.86
N GLU A 17 8.89 26.61 -10.34
CA GLU A 17 7.72 27.41 -9.92
C GLU A 17 6.82 26.70 -8.91
N GLY A 18 7.34 25.71 -8.18
CA GLY A 18 6.57 24.78 -7.37
C GLY A 18 6.18 23.55 -8.19
N GLY A 19 5.56 22.56 -7.60
CA GLY A 19 5.21 21.33 -8.29
C GLY A 19 5.22 20.14 -7.36
N MET A 20 5.22 18.92 -7.91
CA MET A 20 5.33 17.71 -7.11
C MET A 20 6.77 17.57 -6.61
N THR A 21 6.99 17.85 -5.32
CA THR A 21 8.27 17.60 -4.65
C THR A 21 8.25 16.25 -3.95
N VAL A 22 9.43 15.80 -3.49
CA VAL A 22 9.55 14.61 -2.64
C VAL A 22 8.68 14.75 -1.38
N GLU A 23 8.63 15.94 -0.79
CA GLU A 23 7.80 16.25 0.38
C GLU A 23 6.31 16.11 0.07
N ILE A 24 5.85 16.66 -1.04
CA ILE A 24 4.44 16.55 -1.47
C ILE A 24 4.10 15.09 -1.81
N ALA A 25 4.95 14.42 -2.58
CA ALA A 25 4.73 13.03 -2.97
C ALA A 25 4.67 12.06 -1.77
N SER A 26 5.38 12.39 -0.70
CA SER A 26 5.39 11.62 0.55
C SER A 26 4.45 12.15 1.63
N SER A 27 3.63 13.17 1.33
CA SER A 27 2.65 13.71 2.27
C SER A 27 1.55 12.71 2.60
N GLU A 28 0.89 12.91 3.74
CA GLU A 28 -0.26 12.10 4.16
C GLU A 28 -1.31 11.98 3.04
N HIS A 29 -1.59 13.08 2.35
CA HIS A 29 -2.60 13.11 1.29
C HIS A 29 -2.24 12.19 0.12
N VAL A 30 -1.00 12.23 -0.36
CA VAL A 30 -0.55 11.41 -1.49
C VAL A 30 -0.46 9.94 -1.11
N LYS A 31 0.02 9.59 0.09
CA LYS A 31 0.11 8.19 0.51
C LYS A 31 -1.24 7.47 0.51
N TRP A 32 -2.32 8.16 0.86
CA TRP A 32 -3.67 7.61 0.81
C TRP A 32 -4.12 7.30 -0.62
N GLN A 33 -3.61 8.03 -1.59
CA GLN A 33 -3.94 7.86 -3.01
C GLN A 33 -3.01 6.85 -3.70
N MET A 34 -1.81 6.59 -3.18
CA MET A 34 -0.81 5.74 -3.82
C MET A 34 -1.33 4.33 -4.13
N ARG A 35 -2.17 3.75 -3.28
CA ARG A 35 -2.78 2.44 -3.55
C ARG A 35 -3.64 2.45 -4.81
N THR A 36 -4.35 3.55 -5.05
CA THR A 36 -5.18 3.71 -6.26
C THR A 36 -4.30 3.89 -7.48
N TRP A 37 -3.23 4.68 -7.38
CA TRP A 37 -2.28 4.88 -8.47
C TRP A 37 -1.52 3.60 -8.82
N ASN A 38 -1.08 2.83 -7.81
CA ASN A 38 -0.49 1.52 -8.04
C ASN A 38 -1.47 0.58 -8.75
N ARG A 39 -2.72 0.54 -8.30
CA ARG A 39 -3.74 -0.31 -8.93
C ARG A 39 -4.02 0.11 -10.36
N LEU A 40 -4.20 1.41 -10.62
CA LEU A 40 -4.39 1.96 -11.96
C LEU A 40 -3.23 1.61 -12.88
N TYR A 41 -2.00 1.85 -12.43
CA TYR A 41 -0.80 1.56 -13.22
C TYR A 41 -0.68 0.06 -13.53
N GLN A 42 -0.67 -0.79 -12.51
CA GLN A 42 -0.46 -2.22 -12.69
C GLN A 42 -1.55 -2.89 -13.54
N LEU A 43 -2.78 -2.37 -13.52
CA LEU A 43 -3.86 -2.89 -14.33
C LEU A 43 -3.80 -2.46 -15.80
N PHE A 44 -3.28 -1.26 -16.11
CA PHE A 44 -3.55 -0.60 -17.39
C PHE A 44 -2.32 -0.08 -18.16
N HIS A 45 -1.09 -0.19 -17.60
CA HIS A 45 0.11 0.25 -18.31
C HIS A 45 0.33 -0.56 -19.61
N ASP A 46 1.26 -0.14 -20.45
CA ASP A 46 1.50 -0.71 -21.78
C ASP A 46 1.77 -2.23 -21.80
N LYS A 47 2.45 -2.74 -20.77
CA LYS A 47 2.81 -4.16 -20.61
C LYS A 47 2.05 -4.85 -19.47
N SER A 48 0.93 -4.30 -19.05
CA SER A 48 0.12 -4.91 -17.99
C SER A 48 -0.31 -6.33 -18.37
N ARG A 49 -0.23 -7.25 -17.41
CA ARG A 49 -0.76 -8.61 -17.57
C ARG A 49 -2.29 -8.69 -17.56
N PHE A 50 -2.97 -7.60 -17.20
CA PHE A 50 -4.44 -7.57 -17.08
C PHE A 50 -5.08 -6.92 -18.33
N TYR A 51 -4.84 -5.64 -18.49
CA TYR A 51 -5.46 -4.81 -19.56
C TYR A 51 -4.40 -3.93 -20.23
N PRO A 52 -3.46 -4.52 -21.00
CA PRO A 52 -2.31 -3.78 -21.53
C PRO A 52 -2.73 -2.63 -22.45
N GLY A 53 -1.99 -1.52 -22.37
CA GLY A 53 -2.12 -0.37 -23.25
C GLY A 53 -3.40 0.44 -23.08
N ARG A 54 -4.11 0.32 -21.94
CA ARG A 54 -5.28 1.15 -21.63
C ARG A 54 -4.93 2.48 -20.98
N LEU A 55 -3.72 2.61 -20.47
CA LEU A 55 -3.19 3.86 -19.95
C LEU A 55 -2.38 4.53 -21.07
N ASP A 56 -2.70 5.78 -21.40
CA ASP A 56 -1.93 6.49 -22.41
C ASP A 56 -0.50 6.77 -21.92
N ALA A 57 0.44 6.94 -22.87
CA ALA A 57 1.87 7.04 -22.56
C ALA A 57 2.19 8.22 -21.62
N LYS A 58 1.51 9.37 -21.81
CA LYS A 58 1.72 10.54 -20.96
C LYS A 58 1.24 10.32 -19.54
N ALA A 59 0.08 9.71 -19.37
CA ALA A 59 -0.44 9.35 -18.05
C ALA A 59 0.47 8.32 -17.37
N GLN A 60 1.02 7.35 -18.12
CA GLN A 60 1.98 6.39 -17.61
C GLN A 60 3.26 7.09 -17.10
N GLU A 61 3.84 7.97 -17.89
CA GLU A 61 5.03 8.75 -17.49
C GLU A 61 4.80 9.59 -16.23
N MET A 62 3.65 10.23 -16.13
CA MET A 62 3.28 11.03 -14.95
C MET A 62 3.16 10.18 -13.68
N ILE A 63 2.57 8.99 -13.80
CA ILE A 63 2.45 8.07 -12.67
C ILE A 63 3.84 7.54 -12.27
N GLU A 64 4.69 7.19 -13.24
CA GLU A 64 6.06 6.75 -12.96
C GLU A 64 6.89 7.86 -12.27
N GLU A 65 6.73 9.13 -12.67
CA GLU A 65 7.37 10.25 -11.99
C GLU A 65 6.90 10.38 -10.54
N MET A 66 5.59 10.30 -10.32
CA MET A 66 5.04 10.31 -8.97
C MET A 66 5.55 9.12 -8.13
N PHE A 67 5.67 7.93 -8.71
CA PHE A 67 6.26 6.77 -8.05
C PHE A 67 7.71 7.02 -7.67
N TRP A 68 8.50 7.60 -8.58
CA TRP A 68 9.90 7.95 -8.32
C TRP A 68 10.04 8.89 -7.14
N LEU A 69 9.28 9.98 -7.12
CA LEU A 69 9.29 10.94 -6.02
C LEU A 69 8.86 10.30 -4.70
N TYR A 70 7.83 9.46 -4.74
CA TYR A 70 7.35 8.74 -3.57
C TYR A 70 8.40 7.79 -3.00
N VAL A 71 8.96 6.89 -3.81
CA VAL A 71 9.93 5.90 -3.32
C VAL A 71 11.25 6.55 -2.88
N SER A 72 11.64 7.67 -3.48
CA SER A 72 12.82 8.43 -3.08
C SER A 72 12.83 8.83 -1.61
N LYS A 73 11.65 8.98 -0.99
CA LYS A 73 11.51 9.29 0.43
C LYS A 73 10.96 8.13 1.25
N MET A 74 10.01 7.39 0.70
CA MET A 74 9.24 6.41 1.47
C MET A 74 9.87 5.02 1.45
N SER A 75 10.67 4.67 0.45
CA SER A 75 11.36 3.38 0.39
C SER A 75 12.64 3.42 1.23
N ARG A 76 12.47 3.31 2.54
CA ARG A 76 13.59 3.26 3.50
C ARG A 76 14.16 1.86 3.55
N PHE A 77 15.32 1.66 2.94
CA PHE A 77 15.97 0.34 2.82
C PHE A 77 16.21 -0.33 4.19
N GLU A 78 16.61 0.45 5.17
CA GLU A 78 16.87 -0.03 6.54
C GLU A 78 15.62 -0.57 7.25
N ARG A 79 14.42 -0.19 6.77
CA ARG A 79 13.14 -0.69 7.31
C ARG A 79 12.72 -2.03 6.69
N ALA A 80 13.25 -2.37 5.53
CA ALA A 80 13.05 -3.68 4.90
C ALA A 80 13.90 -4.78 5.56
N ASN A 81 14.15 -4.67 6.84
CA ASN A 81 14.89 -5.63 7.65
C ASN A 81 13.93 -6.62 8.30
N LEU A 82 14.24 -7.90 8.22
CA LEU A 82 13.40 -8.99 8.75
C LEU A 82 13.23 -8.91 10.27
N ASP A 83 14.21 -8.35 10.98
CA ASP A 83 14.12 -8.11 12.42
C ASP A 83 13.06 -7.04 12.79
N HIS A 84 12.62 -6.25 11.81
CA HIS A 84 11.64 -5.19 12.02
C HIS A 84 10.19 -5.58 11.73
N ILE A 85 9.90 -6.83 11.42
CA ILE A 85 8.52 -7.29 11.11
C ILE A 85 7.54 -6.98 12.25
N TRP A 86 8.01 -7.00 13.50
CA TRP A 86 7.23 -6.71 14.70
C TRP A 86 7.55 -5.35 15.34
N SER A 87 8.50 -4.60 14.77
CA SER A 87 8.90 -3.28 15.25
C SER A 87 8.07 -2.19 14.56
N ILE A 88 6.90 -1.91 15.10
CA ILE A 88 6.00 -0.90 14.55
C ILE A 88 6.46 0.49 15.00
N HIS A 89 6.76 1.35 14.03
CA HIS A 89 7.19 2.73 14.26
C HIS A 89 6.05 3.71 13.92
N GLY A 90 5.12 3.87 14.82
CA GLY A 90 3.95 4.69 14.63
C GLY A 90 2.68 3.87 14.65
N SER A 91 2.13 3.44 13.53
CA SER A 91 0.97 2.57 13.49
C SER A 91 1.08 1.54 12.37
N GLU A 92 0.57 0.35 12.61
CA GLU A 92 0.63 -0.78 11.69
C GLU A 92 -0.01 -0.47 10.33
N ASN A 93 -1.17 0.18 10.34
CA ASN A 93 -1.86 0.56 9.10
C ASN A 93 -1.08 1.60 8.28
N HIS A 94 -0.38 2.55 8.92
CA HIS A 94 0.45 3.52 8.21
C HIS A 94 1.68 2.84 7.60
N GLU A 95 2.36 1.97 8.33
CA GLU A 95 3.51 1.24 7.79
C GLU A 95 3.11 0.32 6.63
N MET A 96 1.98 -0.38 6.78
CA MET A 96 1.46 -1.19 5.70
C MET A 96 1.21 -0.35 4.44
N MET A 97 0.52 0.79 4.56
CA MET A 97 0.30 1.69 3.41
C MET A 97 1.59 2.22 2.81
N HIS A 98 2.55 2.66 3.66
CA HIS A 98 3.79 3.24 3.15
C HIS A 98 4.61 2.24 2.35
N TYR A 99 4.85 1.09 2.90
CA TYR A 99 5.84 0.16 2.35
C TYR A 99 5.25 -0.78 1.29
N SER A 100 3.98 -1.15 1.38
CA SER A 100 3.32 -1.91 0.31
C SER A 100 3.20 -1.07 -0.97
N ASN A 101 2.86 0.21 -0.81
CA ASN A 101 2.81 1.13 -1.94
C ASN A 101 4.19 1.42 -2.52
N ALA A 102 5.23 1.49 -1.67
CA ALA A 102 6.61 1.60 -2.15
C ALA A 102 7.04 0.34 -2.92
N LEU A 103 6.72 -0.87 -2.44
CA LEU A 103 7.01 -2.12 -3.14
C LEU A 103 6.40 -2.14 -4.55
N LEU A 104 5.10 -1.83 -4.68
CA LEU A 104 4.42 -1.87 -5.98
C LEU A 104 4.89 -0.73 -6.91
N ALA A 105 5.23 0.43 -6.38
CA ALA A 105 5.84 1.51 -7.14
C ALA A 105 7.25 1.13 -7.63
N LEU A 106 8.07 0.50 -6.78
CA LEU A 106 9.39 -0.02 -7.16
C LEU A 106 9.27 -1.11 -8.23
N GLN A 107 8.26 -1.97 -8.17
CA GLN A 107 7.96 -2.94 -9.21
C GLN A 107 7.73 -2.26 -10.56
N ALA A 108 6.96 -1.19 -10.61
CA ALA A 108 6.75 -0.42 -11.82
C ALA A 108 8.05 0.21 -12.32
N LEU A 109 8.80 0.87 -11.43
CA LEU A 109 10.02 1.61 -11.78
C LEU A 109 11.17 0.70 -12.25
N LYS A 110 11.34 -0.50 -11.68
CA LYS A 110 12.38 -1.43 -12.13
C LYS A 110 12.12 -1.97 -13.54
N ASN A 111 10.86 -1.95 -13.99
CA ASN A 111 10.44 -2.35 -15.32
C ASN A 111 10.37 -1.16 -16.31
N SER A 112 10.48 0.08 -15.83
CA SER A 112 10.48 1.29 -16.64
C SER A 112 11.87 1.55 -17.24
N PRO A 113 11.97 1.75 -18.59
CA PRO A 113 13.23 2.10 -19.23
C PRO A 113 13.87 3.37 -18.67
N LYS A 114 13.06 4.33 -18.22
CA LYS A 114 13.48 5.63 -17.66
C LYS A 114 14.11 5.48 -16.28
N TYR A 115 13.64 4.53 -15.46
CA TYR A 115 13.99 4.47 -14.04
C TYR A 115 14.81 3.25 -13.62
N LYS A 116 14.77 2.14 -14.34
CA LYS A 116 15.41 0.86 -13.96
C LYS A 116 16.88 0.96 -13.57
N ASN A 117 17.63 1.89 -14.20
CA ASN A 117 19.07 2.08 -13.96
C ASN A 117 19.36 3.24 -12.99
N ARG A 118 18.34 3.91 -12.46
CA ARG A 118 18.53 5.01 -11.52
C ARG A 118 18.78 4.48 -10.11
N LYS A 119 19.43 5.31 -9.32
CA LYS A 119 19.71 5.05 -7.91
C LYS A 119 18.84 5.96 -7.05
N LEU A 120 18.31 5.41 -5.96
CA LEU A 120 17.63 6.17 -4.93
C LEU A 120 18.60 7.03 -4.12
N PRO A 121 18.12 7.97 -3.26
CA PRO A 121 18.99 8.88 -2.53
C PRO A 121 20.06 8.22 -1.64
N ASP A 122 19.84 6.98 -1.21
CA ASP A 122 20.79 6.18 -0.44
C ASP A 122 21.88 5.49 -1.30
N GLY A 123 21.86 5.73 -2.62
CA GLY A 123 22.82 5.21 -3.59
C GLY A 123 22.53 3.80 -4.11
N ARG A 124 21.49 3.12 -3.61
CA ARG A 124 21.08 1.79 -4.05
C ARG A 124 20.20 1.86 -5.29
N SER A 125 20.17 0.77 -6.08
CA SER A 125 19.33 0.67 -7.26
C SER A 125 17.87 0.48 -6.87
N VAL A 126 16.95 0.83 -7.80
CA VAL A 126 15.52 0.54 -7.70
C VAL A 126 15.27 -0.96 -7.46
N GLU A 127 16.00 -1.82 -8.16
CA GLU A 127 15.89 -3.28 -8.03
C GLU A 127 16.29 -3.75 -6.63
N ALA A 128 17.40 -3.24 -6.06
CA ALA A 128 17.82 -3.59 -4.71
C ALA A 128 16.75 -3.25 -3.66
N HIS A 129 16.11 -2.09 -3.78
CA HIS A 129 15.00 -1.72 -2.91
C HIS A 129 13.77 -2.62 -3.11
N TYR A 130 13.45 -2.95 -4.37
CA TYR A 130 12.36 -3.89 -4.67
C TYR A 130 12.61 -5.25 -4.03
N ASP A 131 13.80 -5.83 -4.20
CA ASP A 131 14.17 -7.14 -3.67
C ASP A 131 14.10 -7.17 -2.13
N ALA A 132 14.57 -6.11 -1.48
CA ALA A 132 14.51 -5.98 -0.03
C ALA A 132 13.06 -5.97 0.47
N TRP A 133 12.19 -5.13 -0.09
CA TRP A 133 10.79 -5.06 0.29
C TRP A 133 10.00 -6.31 -0.10
N ASN A 134 10.28 -6.91 -1.25
CA ASN A 134 9.66 -8.17 -1.65
C ASN A 134 10.00 -9.31 -0.68
N THR A 135 11.27 -9.41 -0.29
CA THR A 135 11.73 -10.36 0.72
C THR A 135 11.08 -10.09 2.07
N TYR A 136 11.05 -8.82 2.51
CA TYR A 136 10.40 -8.41 3.75
C TYR A 136 8.94 -8.87 3.80
N TYR A 137 8.15 -8.58 2.77
CA TYR A 137 6.72 -8.93 2.79
C TYR A 137 6.47 -10.44 2.66
N LYS A 138 7.33 -11.18 1.98
CA LYS A 138 7.25 -12.65 2.00
C LYS A 138 7.46 -13.20 3.41
N GLU A 139 8.44 -12.70 4.14
CA GLU A 139 8.71 -13.14 5.52
C GLU A 139 7.73 -12.52 6.53
N TYR A 140 7.22 -11.31 6.27
CA TYR A 140 6.11 -10.72 7.01
C TYR A 140 4.91 -11.68 7.08
N CYS A 141 4.49 -12.23 5.95
CA CYS A 141 3.38 -13.18 5.91
C CYS A 141 3.65 -14.41 6.79
N VAL A 142 4.84 -14.99 6.73
CA VAL A 142 5.21 -16.16 7.52
C VAL A 142 5.22 -15.85 9.01
N SER A 143 5.85 -14.74 9.38
CA SER A 143 5.96 -14.32 10.77
C SER A 143 4.59 -13.97 11.35
N ARG A 144 3.76 -13.24 10.61
CA ARG A 144 2.40 -12.87 11.04
C ARG A 144 1.49 -14.07 11.18
N ALA A 145 1.57 -15.06 10.30
CA ALA A 145 0.80 -16.30 10.42
C ALA A 145 1.20 -17.12 11.66
N LYS A 146 2.46 -17.08 12.07
CA LYS A 146 2.98 -17.85 13.22
C LYS A 146 2.72 -17.20 14.58
N HIS A 147 2.71 -15.86 14.65
CA HIS A 147 2.79 -15.13 15.92
C HIS A 147 1.61 -14.18 16.19
N GLY A 148 0.57 -14.21 15.37
CA GLY A 148 -0.63 -13.39 15.53
C GLY A 148 -0.73 -12.29 14.47
N LEU A 149 -1.69 -12.40 13.60
CA LEU A 149 -1.87 -11.72 12.31
C LEU A 149 -1.58 -10.22 12.28
N LEU A 150 -2.35 -9.44 13.02
CA LEU A 150 -2.25 -7.98 13.06
C LEU A 150 -2.20 -7.48 14.49
N VAL A 151 -1.40 -6.46 14.76
CA VAL A 151 -1.35 -5.79 16.08
C VAL A 151 -2.58 -4.92 16.29
N GLU A 152 -3.02 -4.21 15.25
CA GLU A 152 -4.24 -3.41 15.27
C GLU A 152 -5.47 -4.27 14.93
N VAL A 153 -5.60 -5.40 15.63
CA VAL A 153 -6.67 -6.36 15.42
C VAL A 153 -8.03 -5.67 15.62
N PHE A 154 -8.84 -5.72 14.56
CA PHE A 154 -10.24 -5.27 14.57
C PHE A 154 -10.48 -3.79 14.85
N SER A 155 -9.48 -2.95 14.68
CA SER A 155 -9.71 -1.51 14.57
C SER A 155 -10.44 -1.20 13.26
N ALA A 156 -11.17 -0.08 13.21
CA ALA A 156 -11.79 0.40 11.97
C ALA A 156 -10.78 0.68 10.84
N TYR A 157 -9.50 0.75 11.19
CA TYR A 157 -8.39 0.96 10.25
C TYR A 157 -7.99 -0.29 9.46
N GLY A 158 -8.22 -1.49 10.01
CA GLY A 158 -7.93 -2.75 9.31
C GLY A 158 -8.59 -2.83 7.94
N PRO A 159 -9.94 -2.83 7.85
CA PRO A 159 -10.64 -2.93 6.57
C PRO A 159 -10.44 -1.71 5.68
N SER A 160 -10.25 -0.52 6.25
CA SER A 160 -10.15 0.71 5.46
C SER A 160 -8.74 0.93 4.88
N TYR A 161 -7.70 0.41 5.53
CA TYR A 161 -6.32 0.75 5.20
C TYR A 161 -5.40 -0.47 5.08
N THR A 162 -5.43 -1.40 6.02
CA THR A 162 -4.52 -2.56 6.00
C THR A 162 -4.94 -3.60 4.98
N LEU A 163 -6.21 -4.00 4.95
CA LEU A 163 -6.70 -5.02 4.02
C LEU A 163 -6.56 -4.61 2.55
N PRO A 164 -6.92 -3.38 2.12
CA PRO A 164 -6.73 -2.97 0.74
C PRO A 164 -5.28 -3.06 0.26
N GLU A 165 -4.31 -2.81 1.14
CA GLU A 165 -2.88 -2.94 0.80
C GLU A 165 -2.46 -4.40 0.63
N ILE A 166 -2.93 -5.28 1.50
CA ILE A 166 -2.72 -6.74 1.37
C ILE A 166 -3.36 -7.24 0.07
N MET A 167 -4.58 -6.80 -0.25
CA MET A 167 -5.27 -7.14 -1.50
C MET A 167 -4.50 -6.64 -2.72
N ASN A 168 -3.96 -5.42 -2.69
CA ASN A 168 -3.15 -4.91 -3.79
C ASN A 168 -1.89 -5.75 -4.00
N MET A 169 -1.17 -6.12 -2.95
CA MET A 169 0.00 -7.00 -3.08
C MET A 169 -0.38 -8.37 -3.61
N ARG A 170 -1.49 -8.97 -3.14
CA ARG A 170 -2.01 -10.23 -3.67
C ARG A 170 -2.35 -10.15 -5.15
N ASP A 171 -3.05 -9.10 -5.56
CA ASP A 171 -3.55 -8.96 -6.93
C ASP A 171 -2.44 -8.55 -7.92
N LEU A 172 -1.57 -7.64 -7.50
CA LEU A 172 -0.75 -6.83 -8.41
C LEU A 172 0.74 -7.16 -8.37
N SER A 173 1.26 -7.83 -7.31
CA SER A 173 2.67 -8.22 -7.27
C SER A 173 3.02 -9.14 -8.45
N GLU A 174 4.20 -8.94 -9.04
CA GLU A 174 4.74 -9.87 -10.04
C GLU A 174 5.30 -11.15 -9.42
N ASP A 175 5.74 -11.11 -8.15
CA ASP A 175 6.25 -12.28 -7.43
C ASP A 175 5.09 -13.20 -7.00
N GLU A 176 5.08 -14.41 -7.56
CA GLU A 176 4.03 -15.39 -7.32
C GLU A 176 3.99 -15.88 -5.88
N VAL A 177 5.16 -16.06 -5.26
CA VAL A 177 5.26 -16.48 -3.84
C VAL A 177 4.66 -15.42 -2.93
N LEU A 178 4.90 -14.14 -3.22
CA LEU A 178 4.29 -13.05 -2.47
C LEU A 178 2.77 -13.04 -2.64
N ARG A 179 2.27 -13.17 -3.86
CA ARG A 179 0.82 -13.25 -4.11
C ARG A 179 0.17 -14.37 -3.31
N GLU A 180 0.73 -15.58 -3.37
CA GLU A 180 0.22 -16.75 -2.66
C GLU A 180 0.24 -16.55 -1.14
N ARG A 181 1.32 -16.00 -0.59
CA ARG A 181 1.43 -15.72 0.85
C ARG A 181 0.43 -14.66 1.30
N MET A 182 0.22 -13.59 0.52
CA MET A 182 -0.78 -12.56 0.82
C MET A 182 -2.21 -13.12 0.75
N ASP A 183 -2.50 -14.01 -0.18
CA ASP A 183 -3.79 -14.71 -0.25
C ASP A 183 -4.04 -15.56 1.01
N LYS A 184 -3.04 -16.31 1.46
CA LYS A 184 -3.13 -17.08 2.71
C LYS A 184 -3.34 -16.20 3.95
N ILE A 185 -2.66 -15.05 4.02
CA ILE A 185 -2.86 -14.09 5.12
C ILE A 185 -4.29 -13.54 5.11
N LEU A 186 -4.86 -13.23 3.95
CA LEU A 186 -6.26 -12.81 3.84
C LEU A 186 -7.21 -13.89 4.35
N HIS A 187 -7.00 -15.15 3.97
CA HIS A 187 -7.81 -16.26 4.47
C HIS A 187 -7.73 -16.40 6.00
N LEU A 188 -6.54 -16.26 6.58
CA LEU A 188 -6.36 -16.30 8.04
C LEU A 188 -7.07 -15.12 8.74
N ILE A 189 -6.96 -13.91 8.19
CA ILE A 189 -7.65 -12.72 8.72
C ILE A 189 -9.17 -12.93 8.68
N TRP A 190 -9.71 -13.45 7.57
CA TRP A 190 -11.15 -13.73 7.45
C TRP A 190 -11.61 -14.85 8.36
N ALA A 191 -10.81 -15.90 8.54
CA ALA A 191 -11.13 -16.98 9.47
C ALA A 191 -11.20 -16.46 10.91
N ASP A 192 -10.19 -15.70 11.35
CA ASP A 192 -10.15 -15.10 12.67
C ASP A 192 -11.31 -14.10 12.88
N TRP A 193 -11.60 -13.29 11.85
CA TRP A 193 -12.74 -12.38 11.91
C TRP A 193 -14.08 -13.12 12.04
N SER A 194 -14.24 -14.25 11.33
CA SER A 194 -15.47 -15.03 11.32
C SER A 194 -15.77 -15.70 12.65
N VAL A 195 -14.74 -16.22 13.32
CA VAL A 195 -14.87 -16.87 14.64
C VAL A 195 -15.37 -15.90 15.73
N GLY A 196 -15.03 -14.63 15.62
CA GLY A 196 -15.44 -13.60 16.57
C GLY A 196 -16.82 -13.01 16.35
N GLN A 197 -17.64 -13.54 15.42
CA GLN A 197 -18.95 -12.98 15.09
C GLN A 197 -20.11 -13.65 15.83
N VAL A 198 -21.08 -12.82 16.21
CA VAL A 198 -22.40 -13.27 16.66
C VAL A 198 -23.46 -12.57 15.80
N ALA A 199 -24.26 -13.32 15.07
CA ALA A 199 -25.28 -12.80 14.16
C ALA A 199 -24.76 -11.74 13.15
N GLY A 200 -23.55 -11.94 12.63
CA GLY A 200 -22.94 -11.00 11.66
C GLY A 200 -22.32 -9.76 12.29
N VAL A 201 -22.34 -9.64 13.61
CA VAL A 201 -21.70 -8.54 14.35
C VAL A 201 -20.52 -9.10 15.14
N ARG A 202 -19.35 -8.50 14.97
CA ARG A 202 -18.19 -8.91 15.74
C ARG A 202 -18.25 -8.39 17.17
N GLY A 203 -18.15 -9.30 18.12
CA GLY A 203 -17.97 -9.03 19.56
C GLY A 203 -16.50 -8.98 19.97
N GLY A 204 -16.27 -8.74 21.26
CA GLY A 204 -14.95 -8.76 21.88
C GLY A 204 -14.20 -7.42 21.88
N GLY A 205 -12.99 -7.46 22.46
CA GLY A 205 -12.13 -6.27 22.56
C GLY A 205 -11.63 -5.78 21.19
N ARG A 206 -11.43 -4.49 21.10
CA ARG A 206 -10.92 -3.82 19.89
C ARG A 206 -9.78 -2.90 20.26
N THR A 207 -8.77 -2.82 19.42
CA THR A 207 -7.75 -1.78 19.51
C THR A 207 -8.28 -0.47 18.94
N ARG A 208 -7.80 0.67 19.43
CA ARG A 208 -8.17 2.01 18.98
C ARG A 208 -9.67 2.33 19.12
N ILE A 209 -10.22 2.09 20.30
CA ILE A 209 -11.54 2.59 20.68
C ILE A 209 -11.37 4.02 21.19
N TYR A 210 -11.99 4.97 20.50
CA TYR A 210 -12.16 6.33 21.02
C TYR A 210 -13.38 6.32 21.95
N GLN A 211 -13.16 6.34 23.26
CA GLN A 211 -14.19 6.08 24.28
C GLN A 211 -15.30 7.15 24.32
N ASP A 212 -15.01 8.37 23.85
CA ASP A 212 -15.88 9.53 24.07
C ASP A 212 -16.81 9.87 22.89
N ASP A 213 -16.85 9.09 21.83
CA ASP A 213 -17.70 9.34 20.67
C ASP A 213 -18.88 8.33 20.64
N PRO A 214 -20.14 8.77 20.94
CA PRO A 214 -21.29 7.91 20.84
C PRO A 214 -21.52 7.32 19.44
N ASN A 215 -20.92 7.91 18.39
CA ASN A 215 -20.91 7.33 17.06
C ASN A 215 -19.91 6.17 16.93
N ASN A 216 -19.01 5.97 17.87
CA ASN A 216 -18.06 4.85 17.86
C ASN A 216 -18.76 3.49 18.02
N ILE A 217 -19.83 3.40 18.79
CA ILE A 217 -20.64 2.17 18.88
C ILE A 217 -21.17 1.81 17.48
N ARG A 218 -21.62 2.78 16.73
CA ARG A 218 -22.08 2.61 15.35
C ARG A 218 -20.97 2.16 14.42
N ARG A 219 -19.76 2.75 14.52
CA ARG A 219 -18.56 2.33 13.79
C ARG A 219 -18.06 0.94 14.21
N LEU A 220 -18.32 0.53 15.44
CA LEU A 220 -17.98 -0.79 15.95
C LEU A 220 -18.86 -1.89 15.32
N THR A 221 -20.11 -1.58 15.00
CA THR A 221 -21.03 -2.49 14.31
C THR A 221 -20.81 -2.46 12.79
N GLU A 222 -20.20 -1.42 12.25
CA GLU A 222 -20.02 -1.19 10.82
C GLU A 222 -18.98 -2.10 10.14
N TRP A 223 -18.15 -2.83 10.89
CA TRP A 223 -17.29 -3.86 10.31
C TRP A 223 -18.09 -4.97 9.60
N GLY A 224 -19.32 -5.19 10.02
CA GLY A 224 -20.25 -6.11 9.37
C GLY A 224 -21.34 -5.41 8.55
N SER A 225 -21.36 -4.07 8.47
CA SER A 225 -22.42 -3.40 7.73
C SER A 225 -22.19 -3.52 6.22
N ARG A 226 -23.26 -3.90 5.51
CA ARG A 226 -23.26 -4.03 4.04
C ARG A 226 -22.76 -2.79 3.31
N ASP A 227 -22.84 -1.63 3.93
CA ASP A 227 -22.58 -0.35 3.28
C ASP A 227 -21.08 -0.03 3.15
N ARG A 228 -20.23 -0.53 4.04
CA ARG A 228 -18.76 -0.36 3.88
C ARG A 228 -18.14 -1.26 2.83
N TRP A 229 -18.68 -2.45 2.63
CA TRP A 229 -18.18 -3.39 1.63
C TRP A 229 -18.61 -3.04 0.20
N ARG A 230 -19.65 -2.22 0.03
CA ARG A 230 -20.10 -1.74 -1.29
C ARG A 230 -19.19 -0.67 -1.88
N ASN A 231 -18.35 -0.04 -1.08
CA ASN A 231 -17.47 1.05 -1.50
C ASN A 231 -15.98 0.63 -1.62
N MET A 232 -15.69 -0.66 -1.49
CA MET A 232 -14.41 -1.30 -1.77
C MET A 232 -14.46 -2.02 -3.13
#